data_10b528dff32d43f712db1df6428a5421
#
_entry.id   10b528dff32d43f712db1df6428a5421
#
_cell.length_a   1.000
_cell.length_b   1.000
_cell.length_c   1.000
_cell.angle_alpha   90.00
_cell.angle_beta   90.00
_cell.angle_gamma   90.00
#
_symmetry.space_group_name_H-M   'P 1'
#
loop_
_entity.id
_entity.type
_entity.pdbx_description
1 polymer ?
#
loop_
_entity_poly.entity_id
_entity_poly.type
_entity_poly.pdbx_seq_one_letter_code
_entity_poly.pdbx_strand_id
1 'polypeptide(L)'
;MKKILGNVGLVISLALVSTSVASADTSTLGLNVPQLGTAKTYEVLAATRIEVFGGVDSQSTNRGNDIGISTSFDMTGWDDRTIIGWTHFNDDAARAAQDDLTKAYVKASVLPAKVIDSHLGGKTLKPGVYISKTGLFWIAGTLTLDTLGNPNARFIFRTTGSMSTSPNSKVVIKGNKPACQVYWRVPGMLTLGHDSTMYGHVMSNTYINSHKNVQLNGQFLIRKGGISMDSNKIKNQVCR
;
A
#
# COMPACT_ATOMS: atom_id res chain seq x y z
N MET A 1 -86.71 -9.60 24.80
CA MET A 1 -85.76 -9.46 23.73
C MET A 1 -84.48 -8.85 24.29
N LYS A 2 -83.43 -9.63 24.58
CA LYS A 2 -82.17 -9.17 25.10
C LYS A 2 -81.12 -9.13 23.94
N LYS A 3 -80.63 -7.96 23.62
CA LYS A 3 -79.50 -7.78 22.64
C LYS A 3 -78.22 -8.04 23.42
N ILE A 4 -77.39 -8.96 22.87
CA ILE A 4 -76.01 -9.22 23.31
C ILE A 4 -75.12 -8.39 22.44
N LEU A 5 -74.39 -7.43 23.05
CA LEU A 5 -73.28 -6.72 22.38
C LEU A 5 -72.04 -7.58 22.52
N GLY A 6 -71.50 -8.04 21.39
CA GLY A 6 -70.20 -8.68 21.34
C GLY A 6 -69.06 -7.65 21.29
N ASN A 7 -68.15 -7.76 22.25
CA ASN A 7 -66.90 -7.00 22.28
C ASN A 7 -65.93 -7.65 21.29
N VAL A 8 -65.56 -6.90 20.27
CA VAL A 8 -64.45 -7.26 19.35
C VAL A 8 -63.16 -6.65 19.92
N GLY A 9 -62.36 -7.50 20.54
CA GLY A 9 -61.04 -7.11 21.01
C GLY A 9 -60.07 -7.03 19.82
N LEU A 10 -59.58 -5.83 19.56
CA LEU A 10 -58.52 -5.60 18.57
C LEU A 10 -57.18 -6.02 19.15
N VAL A 11 -56.62 -7.14 18.70
CA VAL A 11 -55.25 -7.57 19.06
C VAL A 11 -54.27 -6.88 18.10
N ILE A 12 -53.56 -5.86 18.59
CA ILE A 12 -52.48 -5.23 17.86
C ILE A 12 -51.22 -6.07 18.08
N SER A 13 -50.85 -6.86 17.06
CA SER A 13 -49.55 -7.56 17.03
C SER A 13 -48.45 -6.59 16.72
N LEU A 14 -47.63 -6.28 17.71
CA LEU A 14 -46.42 -5.48 17.56
C LEU A 14 -45.34 -6.38 16.91
N ALA A 15 -45.11 -6.26 15.60
CA ALA A 15 -44.04 -6.93 14.93
C ALA A 15 -42.72 -6.22 15.28
N LEU A 16 -41.89 -6.87 16.08
CA LEU A 16 -40.51 -6.47 16.31
C LEU A 16 -39.72 -6.67 14.98
N VAL A 17 -39.49 -5.57 14.26
CA VAL A 17 -38.56 -5.57 13.16
C VAL A 17 -37.13 -5.59 13.76
N SER A 18 -36.56 -6.76 13.85
CA SER A 18 -35.12 -6.91 14.12
C SER A 18 -34.34 -6.39 12.91
N THR A 19 -33.82 -5.16 12.99
CA THR A 19 -32.81 -4.69 12.06
C THR A 19 -31.53 -5.47 12.33
N SER A 20 -31.32 -6.55 11.57
CA SER A 20 -30.00 -7.19 11.48
C SER A 20 -29.05 -6.16 10.87
N VAL A 21 -28.14 -5.64 11.68
CA VAL A 21 -26.99 -4.91 11.16
C VAL A 21 -26.20 -5.93 10.33
N ALA A 22 -26.38 -5.88 9.02
CA ALA A 22 -25.60 -6.69 8.11
C ALA A 22 -24.13 -6.35 8.36
N SER A 23 -23.40 -7.30 8.94
CA SER A 23 -21.95 -7.27 8.94
C SER A 23 -21.54 -7.11 7.50
N ALA A 24 -20.90 -5.99 7.15
CA ALA A 24 -20.43 -5.73 5.79
C ALA A 24 -19.51 -6.90 5.42
N ASP A 25 -19.99 -7.73 4.51
CA ASP A 25 -19.31 -8.90 4.02
C ASP A 25 -18.02 -8.43 3.33
N THR A 26 -16.87 -8.77 3.90
CA THR A 26 -15.56 -8.41 3.37
C THR A 26 -15.25 -9.07 2.02
N SER A 27 -16.15 -9.92 1.52
CA SER A 27 -16.01 -10.61 0.23
C SER A 27 -16.19 -9.69 -1.00
N THR A 28 -16.88 -8.55 -0.86
CA THR A 28 -17.05 -7.55 -1.94
C THR A 28 -15.84 -6.63 -2.13
N LEU A 29 -14.80 -6.73 -1.30
CA LEU A 29 -13.54 -5.98 -1.47
C LEU A 29 -12.73 -6.44 -2.71
N GLY A 30 -13.12 -7.51 -3.37
CA GLY A 30 -12.40 -8.08 -4.52
C GLY A 30 -12.22 -7.15 -5.72
N LEU A 31 -13.15 -6.24 -5.94
CA LEU A 31 -13.15 -5.34 -7.13
C LEU A 31 -12.64 -3.92 -6.86
N ASN A 32 -12.31 -3.59 -5.60
CA ASN A 32 -12.03 -2.20 -5.20
C ASN A 32 -10.59 -1.91 -4.74
N VAL A 33 -9.65 -2.81 -4.98
CA VAL A 33 -8.23 -2.57 -4.65
C VAL A 33 -7.49 -1.86 -5.77
N PRO A 34 -6.42 -1.13 -5.45
CA PRO A 34 -5.50 -0.62 -6.44
C PRO A 34 -4.94 -1.75 -7.30
N GLN A 35 -5.06 -1.64 -8.62
CA GLN A 35 -4.48 -2.59 -9.58
C GLN A 35 -3.27 -1.92 -10.21
N LEU A 36 -2.07 -2.47 -10.00
CA LEU A 36 -0.84 -1.88 -10.52
C LEU A 36 -0.63 -2.09 -12.03
N GLY A 37 -1.46 -2.94 -12.68
CA GLY A 37 -1.34 -3.19 -14.10
C GLY A 37 0.08 -3.57 -14.52
N THR A 38 0.62 -2.87 -15.50
CA THR A 38 2.02 -3.04 -15.95
C THR A 38 3.05 -2.55 -14.94
N ALA A 39 2.71 -1.63 -14.02
CA ALA A 39 3.63 -1.19 -12.97
C ALA A 39 3.99 -2.32 -11.96
N LYS A 40 3.28 -3.43 -11.95
CA LYS A 40 3.58 -4.56 -11.05
C LYS A 40 4.91 -5.25 -11.33
N THR A 41 5.47 -5.11 -12.54
CA THR A 41 6.76 -5.73 -12.92
C THR A 41 7.95 -4.89 -12.48
N TYR A 42 7.75 -3.64 -12.12
CA TYR A 42 8.82 -2.74 -11.72
C TYR A 42 9.17 -2.93 -10.24
N GLU A 43 10.44 -2.99 -9.94
CA GLU A 43 10.97 -2.90 -8.59
C GLU A 43 11.07 -1.44 -8.14
N VAL A 44 11.53 -0.59 -9.07
CA VAL A 44 11.56 0.87 -8.92
C VAL A 44 11.02 1.51 -10.20
N LEU A 45 9.99 2.34 -10.06
CA LEU A 45 9.45 3.14 -11.14
C LEU A 45 9.39 4.60 -10.68
N ALA A 46 10.10 5.48 -11.36
CA ALA A 46 10.10 6.91 -11.10
C ALA A 46 9.61 7.70 -12.32
N ALA A 47 9.16 8.94 -12.10
CA ALA A 47 8.85 9.82 -13.23
C ALA A 47 10.12 10.49 -13.75
N THR A 48 10.97 11.03 -12.88
CA THR A 48 12.03 11.97 -13.29
C THR A 48 13.44 11.46 -13.09
N ARG A 49 13.77 10.84 -11.95
CA ARG A 49 15.13 10.41 -11.65
C ARG A 49 15.21 9.26 -10.65
N ILE A 50 16.29 8.50 -10.74
CA ILE A 50 16.71 7.49 -9.76
C ILE A 50 18.18 7.76 -9.41
N GLU A 51 18.43 8.06 -8.13
CA GLU A 51 19.78 8.26 -7.59
C GLU A 51 20.10 7.12 -6.63
N VAL A 52 21.25 6.49 -6.82
CA VAL A 52 21.71 5.37 -5.98
C VAL A 52 23.07 5.69 -5.39
N PHE A 53 23.18 5.54 -4.10
CA PHE A 53 24.41 5.65 -3.33
C PHE A 53 24.72 4.30 -2.71
N GLY A 54 25.98 3.83 -2.79
CA GLY A 54 26.40 2.57 -2.17
C GLY A 54 25.80 1.29 -2.77
N GLY A 55 25.14 1.40 -3.94
CA GLY A 55 24.52 0.28 -4.64
C GLY A 55 23.10 -0.07 -4.17
N VAL A 56 22.44 -0.92 -4.94
CA VAL A 56 21.13 -1.56 -4.59
C VAL A 56 21.28 -3.05 -4.80
N ASP A 57 20.86 -3.83 -3.81
CA ASP A 57 20.82 -5.29 -3.90
C ASP A 57 19.39 -5.72 -4.25
N SER A 58 19.16 -6.06 -5.52
CA SER A 58 17.91 -6.65 -5.98
C SER A 58 17.88 -8.13 -5.62
N GLN A 59 17.02 -8.50 -4.68
CA GLN A 59 16.87 -9.87 -4.20
C GLN A 59 15.68 -10.61 -4.82
N SER A 60 15.11 -10.07 -5.87
CA SER A 60 13.99 -10.71 -6.55
C SER A 60 14.48 -11.85 -7.44
N THR A 61 13.90 -13.02 -7.26
CA THR A 61 14.27 -14.24 -8.02
C THR A 61 13.33 -14.52 -9.20
N ASN A 62 12.30 -13.70 -9.41
CA ASN A 62 11.26 -13.89 -10.42
C ASN A 62 11.10 -12.65 -11.29
N ARG A 63 10.41 -12.78 -12.43
CA ARG A 63 10.01 -11.65 -13.28
C ARG A 63 9.33 -10.56 -12.45
N GLY A 64 9.76 -9.31 -12.58
CA GLY A 64 9.22 -8.19 -11.84
C GLY A 64 10.30 -7.36 -11.14
N ASN A 65 11.46 -7.21 -11.76
CA ASN A 65 12.59 -6.45 -11.26
C ASN A 65 12.98 -5.35 -12.23
N ASP A 66 12.01 -4.89 -13.05
CA ASP A 66 12.27 -3.84 -14.00
C ASP A 66 12.53 -2.53 -13.26
N ILE A 67 13.39 -1.71 -13.84
CA ILE A 67 13.68 -0.36 -13.39
C ILE A 67 13.18 0.59 -14.46
N GLY A 68 12.45 1.63 -14.07
CA GLY A 68 11.89 2.56 -15.03
C GLY A 68 11.93 4.01 -14.63
N ILE A 69 12.18 4.88 -15.63
CA ILE A 69 12.01 6.33 -15.54
C ILE A 69 11.16 6.76 -16.72
N SER A 70 9.99 7.34 -16.47
CA SER A 70 9.01 7.58 -17.52
C SER A 70 9.24 8.86 -18.35
N THR A 71 9.95 9.86 -17.83
CA THR A 71 10.10 11.17 -18.50
C THR A 71 11.53 11.60 -18.75
N SER A 72 12.53 10.83 -18.30
CA SER A 72 13.94 11.19 -18.44
C SER A 72 14.85 9.96 -18.54
N PHE A 73 16.14 10.19 -18.65
CA PHE A 73 17.22 9.19 -18.56
C PHE A 73 18.11 9.44 -17.33
N ASP A 74 17.62 10.18 -16.33
CA ASP A 74 18.40 10.62 -15.18
C ASP A 74 18.52 9.50 -14.13
N MET A 75 19.43 8.56 -14.36
CA MET A 75 19.78 7.52 -13.43
C MET A 75 21.28 7.59 -13.11
N THR A 76 21.60 7.70 -11.81
CA THR A 76 22.97 7.82 -11.32
C THR A 76 23.29 6.80 -10.24
N GLY A 77 24.54 6.34 -10.20
CA GLY A 77 25.06 5.46 -9.14
C GLY A 77 24.55 4.01 -9.18
N TRP A 78 23.80 3.62 -10.19
CA TRP A 78 23.34 2.24 -10.36
C TRP A 78 24.44 1.39 -11.02
N ASP A 79 24.74 0.23 -10.45
CA ASP A 79 25.62 -0.75 -11.05
C ASP A 79 24.79 -1.75 -11.88
N ASP A 80 25.04 -1.83 -13.18
CA ASP A 80 24.32 -2.74 -14.10
C ASP A 80 24.36 -4.21 -13.70
N ARG A 81 25.34 -4.60 -12.86
CA ARG A 81 25.43 -5.98 -12.35
C ARG A 81 24.35 -6.33 -11.32
N THR A 82 23.67 -5.35 -10.78
CA THR A 82 22.63 -5.57 -9.76
C THR A 82 21.21 -5.52 -10.33
N ILE A 83 21.05 -5.17 -11.62
CA ILE A 83 19.77 -5.16 -12.31
C ILE A 83 19.49 -6.58 -12.84
N ILE A 84 18.46 -7.24 -12.32
CA ILE A 84 18.04 -8.58 -12.77
C ILE A 84 16.96 -8.49 -13.85
N GLY A 85 16.21 -7.37 -13.91
CA GLY A 85 15.14 -7.09 -14.88
C GLY A 85 15.58 -6.24 -16.06
N TRP A 86 14.60 -5.67 -16.73
CA TRP A 86 14.82 -4.72 -17.84
C TRP A 86 14.87 -3.29 -17.33
N THR A 87 15.62 -2.46 -18.03
CA THR A 87 15.64 -1.01 -17.80
C THR A 87 14.80 -0.31 -18.86
N HIS A 88 13.91 0.56 -18.41
CA HIS A 88 12.97 1.31 -19.25
C HIS A 88 13.13 2.81 -18.99
N PHE A 89 13.77 3.51 -19.94
CA PHE A 89 14.02 4.94 -19.79
C PHE A 89 13.31 5.73 -20.89
N ASN A 90 12.34 6.56 -20.50
CA ASN A 90 11.57 7.41 -21.40
C ASN A 90 11.00 6.64 -22.62
N ASP A 91 10.63 5.39 -22.40
CA ASP A 91 10.04 4.51 -23.41
C ASP A 91 8.53 4.28 -23.17
N ASP A 92 7.88 3.60 -24.11
CA ASP A 92 6.43 3.34 -24.01
C ASP A 92 6.08 2.42 -22.85
N ALA A 93 6.97 1.49 -22.47
CA ALA A 93 6.75 0.57 -21.36
C ALA A 93 6.75 1.32 -20.02
N ALA A 94 7.73 2.20 -19.79
CA ALA A 94 7.77 3.04 -18.58
C ALA A 94 6.58 4.00 -18.51
N ARG A 95 6.18 4.59 -19.65
CA ARG A 95 5.00 5.48 -19.71
C ARG A 95 3.70 4.74 -19.40
N ALA A 96 3.49 3.55 -20.00
CA ALA A 96 2.32 2.72 -19.71
C ALA A 96 2.25 2.29 -18.23
N ALA A 97 3.40 1.92 -17.65
CA ALA A 97 3.48 1.60 -16.23
C ALA A 97 3.15 2.80 -15.33
N GLN A 98 3.58 3.99 -15.72
CA GLN A 98 3.29 5.23 -15.00
C GLN A 98 1.79 5.60 -15.04
N ASP A 99 1.12 5.32 -16.17
CA ASP A 99 -0.33 5.50 -16.30
C ASP A 99 -1.09 4.53 -15.40
N ASP A 100 -0.68 3.26 -15.37
CA ASP A 100 -1.30 2.26 -14.51
C ASP A 100 -1.05 2.55 -13.02
N LEU A 101 0.16 2.98 -12.65
CA LEU A 101 0.44 3.49 -11.31
C LEU A 101 -0.48 4.65 -10.95
N THR A 102 -0.71 5.58 -11.89
CA THR A 102 -1.60 6.72 -11.67
C THR A 102 -3.04 6.27 -11.38
N LYS A 103 -3.56 5.30 -12.14
CA LYS A 103 -4.88 4.70 -11.90
C LYS A 103 -4.96 4.04 -10.51
N ALA A 104 -3.95 3.25 -10.15
CA ALA A 104 -3.86 2.59 -8.85
C ALA A 104 -3.81 3.60 -7.69
N TYR A 105 -3.00 4.64 -7.82
CA TYR A 105 -2.85 5.71 -6.84
C TYR A 105 -4.16 6.48 -6.62
N VAL A 106 -4.87 6.84 -7.69
CA VAL A 106 -6.17 7.50 -7.63
C VAL A 106 -7.20 6.58 -6.99
N LYS A 107 -7.22 5.30 -7.38
CA LYS A 107 -8.12 4.31 -6.78
C LYS A 107 -7.92 4.21 -5.27
N ALA A 108 -6.68 4.13 -4.80
CA ALA A 108 -6.37 4.11 -3.36
C ALA A 108 -6.92 5.34 -2.63
N SER A 109 -6.96 6.52 -3.29
CA SER A 109 -7.36 7.78 -2.64
C SER A 109 -8.85 7.89 -2.33
N VAL A 110 -9.71 7.17 -3.06
CA VAL A 110 -11.17 7.27 -2.95
C VAL A 110 -11.82 6.17 -2.14
N LEU A 111 -11.06 5.14 -1.72
CA LEU A 111 -11.60 4.04 -0.94
C LEU A 111 -12.08 4.53 0.44
N PRO A 112 -13.23 4.08 0.94
CA PRO A 112 -13.64 4.34 2.31
C PRO A 112 -12.55 3.88 3.29
N ALA A 113 -12.19 4.71 4.27
CA ALA A 113 -11.07 4.43 5.15
C ALA A 113 -11.40 4.73 6.61
N LYS A 114 -10.87 3.90 7.50
CA LYS A 114 -10.88 4.13 8.93
C LYS A 114 -9.82 5.17 9.28
N VAL A 115 -10.21 6.23 9.99
CA VAL A 115 -9.27 7.21 10.53
C VAL A 115 -8.54 6.57 11.71
N ILE A 116 -7.21 6.65 11.69
CA ILE A 116 -6.34 6.14 12.76
C ILE A 116 -5.29 7.17 13.15
N ASP A 117 -4.64 6.94 14.30
CA ASP A 117 -3.53 7.78 14.74
C ASP A 117 -2.38 7.76 13.72
N SER A 118 -1.67 8.86 13.69
CA SER A 118 -0.54 9.06 12.80
C SER A 118 0.68 8.21 13.15
N HIS A 119 0.89 7.91 14.42
CA HIS A 119 1.95 7.02 14.88
C HIS A 119 1.52 5.56 14.79
N LEU A 120 2.20 4.80 13.94
CA LEU A 120 1.87 3.39 13.67
C LEU A 120 2.77 2.40 14.43
N GLY A 121 3.90 2.85 14.97
CA GLY A 121 4.81 1.99 15.73
C GLY A 121 4.14 1.39 16.96
N GLY A 122 4.44 0.11 17.26
CA GLY A 122 3.83 -0.64 18.35
C GLY A 122 2.41 -1.14 18.09
N LYS A 123 1.80 -0.78 16.94
CA LYS A 123 0.42 -1.19 16.64
C LYS A 123 0.38 -2.54 15.91
N THR A 124 -0.70 -3.29 16.18
CA THR A 124 -1.10 -4.44 15.37
C THR A 124 -2.41 -4.10 14.67
N LEU A 125 -2.39 -4.11 13.34
CA LEU A 125 -3.54 -3.77 12.51
C LEU A 125 -4.06 -4.99 11.76
N LYS A 126 -5.38 -5.06 11.62
CA LYS A 126 -6.10 -6.07 10.83
C LYS A 126 -6.24 -5.59 9.38
N PRO A 127 -6.63 -6.47 8.43
CA PRO A 127 -6.91 -6.05 7.06
C PRO A 127 -7.91 -4.89 7.00
N GLY A 128 -7.63 -3.89 6.14
CA GLY A 128 -8.47 -2.71 6.02
C GLY A 128 -7.83 -1.55 5.26
N VAL A 129 -8.62 -0.50 5.10
CA VAL A 129 -8.18 0.79 4.53
C VAL A 129 -8.07 1.79 5.66
N TYR A 130 -6.92 2.44 5.78
CA TYR A 130 -6.59 3.35 6.86
C TYR A 130 -6.18 4.72 6.35
N ILE A 131 -6.66 5.77 7.00
CA ILE A 131 -6.22 7.14 6.73
C ILE A 131 -5.71 7.78 8.02
N SER A 132 -4.62 8.54 7.89
CA SER A 132 -4.04 9.26 9.02
C SER A 132 -4.96 10.38 9.50
N LYS A 133 -5.11 10.50 10.82
CA LYS A 133 -5.87 11.57 11.49
C LYS A 133 -5.28 12.96 11.23
N THR A 134 -3.94 13.08 11.15
CA THR A 134 -3.25 14.36 10.95
C THR A 134 -2.77 14.58 9.51
N GLY A 135 -3.04 13.61 8.62
CA GLY A 135 -2.53 13.64 7.26
C GLY A 135 -1.13 13.07 7.08
N LEU A 136 -0.43 12.72 8.15
CA LEU A 136 0.92 12.16 8.15
C LEU A 136 0.91 10.75 8.75
N PHE A 137 1.76 9.85 8.28
CA PHE A 137 2.09 8.63 9.01
C PHE A 137 3.55 8.65 9.45
N TRP A 138 3.77 8.14 10.65
CA TRP A 138 5.09 7.93 11.20
C TRP A 138 5.19 6.56 11.87
N ILE A 139 6.28 5.83 11.58
CA ILE A 139 6.57 4.53 12.17
C ILE A 139 7.86 4.64 12.98
N ALA A 140 7.76 4.50 14.29
CA ALA A 140 8.91 4.29 15.18
C ALA A 140 8.72 2.94 15.90
N GLY A 141 9.68 2.04 15.75
CA GLY A 141 9.56 0.66 16.22
C GLY A 141 8.82 -0.23 15.21
N THR A 142 8.00 -1.18 15.68
CA THR A 142 7.41 -2.20 14.83
C THR A 142 5.91 -1.97 14.60
N LEU A 143 5.50 -1.93 13.33
CA LEU A 143 4.10 -2.05 12.92
C LEU A 143 3.83 -3.50 12.50
N THR A 144 2.88 -4.15 13.13
CA THR A 144 2.45 -5.51 12.78
C THR A 144 1.17 -5.48 11.96
N LEU A 145 1.18 -6.11 10.78
CA LEU A 145 0.02 -6.32 9.94
C LEU A 145 -0.44 -7.78 10.12
N ASP A 146 -1.51 -7.98 10.87
CA ASP A 146 -2.03 -9.32 11.16
C ASP A 146 -3.03 -9.73 10.07
N THR A 147 -2.65 -10.70 9.26
CA THR A 147 -3.49 -11.20 8.15
C THR A 147 -4.69 -12.03 8.62
N LEU A 148 -4.77 -12.35 9.92
CA LEU A 148 -5.76 -13.26 10.47
C LEU A 148 -5.80 -14.62 9.75
N GLY A 149 -4.66 -15.06 9.21
CA GLY A 149 -4.54 -16.30 8.44
C GLY A 149 -5.07 -16.21 6.99
N ASN A 150 -5.62 -15.06 6.58
CA ASN A 150 -6.13 -14.86 5.23
C ASN A 150 -4.99 -14.49 4.25
N PRO A 151 -4.67 -15.34 3.24
CA PRO A 151 -3.62 -15.06 2.25
C PRO A 151 -3.98 -13.88 1.33
N ASN A 152 -5.26 -13.50 1.24
CA ASN A 152 -5.76 -12.37 0.47
C ASN A 152 -5.98 -11.12 1.33
N ALA A 153 -5.44 -11.10 2.55
CA ALA A 153 -5.53 -9.94 3.43
C ALA A 153 -4.97 -8.68 2.77
N ARG A 154 -5.69 -7.58 2.89
CA ARG A 154 -5.37 -6.31 2.23
C ARG A 154 -5.21 -5.21 3.24
N PHE A 155 -4.14 -4.42 3.06
CA PHE A 155 -3.86 -3.26 3.89
C PHE A 155 -3.58 -2.08 2.97
N ILE A 156 -4.38 -1.03 3.09
CA ILE A 156 -4.19 0.19 2.32
C ILE A 156 -4.04 1.35 3.29
N PHE A 157 -2.87 1.97 3.27
CA PHE A 157 -2.56 3.14 4.08
C PHE A 157 -2.51 4.36 3.18
N ARG A 158 -3.16 5.44 3.60
CA ARG A 158 -3.13 6.69 2.86
C ARG A 158 -2.95 7.88 3.78
N THR A 159 -2.12 8.79 3.34
CA THR A 159 -1.94 10.09 3.97
C THR A 159 -2.54 11.18 3.09
N THR A 160 -2.67 12.39 3.61
CA THR A 160 -2.91 13.59 2.81
C THR A 160 -1.62 14.42 2.63
N GLY A 161 -0.58 14.09 3.38
CA GLY A 161 0.75 14.67 3.33
C GLY A 161 1.83 13.60 3.21
N SER A 162 2.86 13.70 4.02
CA SER A 162 4.07 12.88 3.98
C SER A 162 3.99 11.63 4.87
N MET A 163 4.98 10.76 4.73
CA MET A 163 5.19 9.62 5.61
C MET A 163 6.67 9.48 5.95
N SER A 164 6.98 9.01 7.16
CA SER A 164 8.35 8.72 7.55
C SER A 164 8.46 7.47 8.43
N THR A 165 9.65 6.87 8.43
CA THR A 165 10.02 5.86 9.41
C THR A 165 11.26 6.30 10.18
N SER A 166 11.30 5.99 11.46
CA SER A 166 12.52 6.15 12.26
C SER A 166 13.55 5.08 11.89
N PRO A 167 14.83 5.30 12.21
CA PRO A 167 15.84 4.26 12.10
C PRO A 167 15.43 2.96 12.80
N ASN A 168 15.82 1.82 12.21
CA ASN A 168 15.53 0.46 12.71
C ASN A 168 14.04 0.11 12.84
N SER A 169 13.15 0.92 12.28
CA SER A 169 11.70 0.63 12.28
C SER A 169 11.37 -0.55 11.37
N LYS A 170 10.31 -1.28 11.72
CA LYS A 170 9.93 -2.48 10.96
C LYS A 170 8.43 -2.50 10.70
N VAL A 171 8.06 -2.81 9.45
CA VAL A 171 6.73 -3.32 9.12
C VAL A 171 6.85 -4.83 8.98
N VAL A 172 6.06 -5.57 9.71
CA VAL A 172 6.09 -7.04 9.71
C VAL A 172 4.70 -7.61 9.42
N ILE A 173 4.67 -8.75 8.74
CA ILE A 173 3.44 -9.49 8.46
C ILE A 173 3.32 -10.62 9.47
N LYS A 174 2.19 -10.68 10.17
CA LYS A 174 1.82 -11.79 11.05
C LYS A 174 0.74 -12.63 10.39
N GLY A 175 0.98 -13.95 10.30
CA GLY A 175 0.07 -14.93 9.71
C GLY A 175 0.80 -15.99 8.91
N ASN A 176 0.07 -17.02 8.45
CA ASN A 176 0.66 -18.20 7.80
C ASN A 176 1.17 -17.94 6.38
N LYS A 177 0.77 -16.84 5.75
CA LYS A 177 1.19 -16.44 4.40
C LYS A 177 1.38 -14.93 4.34
N PRO A 178 2.35 -14.43 3.56
CA PRO A 178 2.55 -13.00 3.40
C PRO A 178 1.31 -12.36 2.75
N ALA A 179 0.93 -11.19 3.26
CA ALA A 179 -0.12 -10.40 2.64
C ALA A 179 0.42 -9.73 1.38
N CYS A 180 0.00 -10.22 0.25
CA CYS A 180 0.42 -9.74 -1.06
C CYS A 180 -0.20 -8.39 -1.47
N GLN A 181 -0.95 -7.73 -0.61
CA GLN A 181 -1.70 -6.53 -0.98
C GLN A 181 -1.60 -5.49 0.12
N VAL A 182 -0.38 -5.01 0.34
CA VAL A 182 -0.10 -3.86 1.20
C VAL A 182 0.26 -2.68 0.31
N TYR A 183 -0.49 -1.57 0.43
CA TYR A 183 -0.32 -0.37 -0.37
C TYR A 183 -0.17 0.85 0.53
N TRP A 184 0.84 1.66 0.23
CA TRP A 184 1.11 2.93 0.90
C TRP A 184 0.91 4.05 -0.11
N ARG A 185 -0.13 4.85 0.04
CA ARG A 185 -0.40 5.99 -0.82
C ARG A 185 0.01 7.27 -0.11
N VAL A 186 1.10 7.90 -0.59
CA VAL A 186 1.74 9.06 0.03
C VAL A 186 1.79 10.23 -0.96
N PRO A 187 0.96 11.29 -0.78
CA PRO A 187 0.97 12.45 -1.67
C PRO A 187 2.23 13.31 -1.53
N GLY A 188 2.77 13.41 -0.34
CA GLY A 188 4.00 14.14 -0.03
C GLY A 188 5.24 13.27 -0.17
N MET A 189 6.31 13.71 0.48
CA MET A 189 7.57 12.97 0.54
C MET A 189 7.45 11.75 1.45
N LEU A 190 8.07 10.64 1.03
CA LEU A 190 8.34 9.52 1.91
C LEU A 190 9.82 9.52 2.30
N THR A 191 10.09 9.45 3.61
CA THR A 191 11.46 9.29 4.14
C THR A 191 11.55 7.98 4.92
N LEU A 192 12.42 7.08 4.49
CA LEU A 192 12.70 5.84 5.20
C LEU A 192 14.02 5.97 5.96
N GLY A 193 13.94 5.83 7.29
CA GLY A 193 15.11 5.87 8.16
C GLY A 193 16.06 4.71 7.91
N HIS A 194 17.35 4.90 8.19
CA HIS A 194 18.37 3.87 7.97
C HIS A 194 18.03 2.57 8.72
N ASP A 195 18.42 1.42 8.16
CA ASP A 195 18.23 0.08 8.70
C ASP A 195 16.75 -0.28 8.94
N SER A 196 15.80 0.47 8.33
CA SER A 196 14.38 0.16 8.45
C SER A 196 13.93 -0.92 7.47
N THR A 197 12.86 -1.63 7.84
CA THR A 197 12.25 -2.65 6.99
C THR A 197 10.82 -2.25 6.65
N MET A 198 10.54 -2.16 5.34
CA MET A 198 9.20 -1.88 4.82
C MET A 198 8.61 -3.10 4.12
N TYR A 199 7.30 -3.16 4.10
CA TYR A 199 6.54 -4.20 3.41
C TYR A 199 5.41 -3.57 2.59
N GLY A 200 5.31 -3.93 1.31
CA GLY A 200 4.25 -3.51 0.41
C GLY A 200 4.67 -2.57 -0.71
N HIS A 201 3.68 -2.18 -1.52
CA HIS A 201 3.86 -1.30 -2.67
C HIS A 201 3.76 0.16 -2.21
N VAL A 202 4.86 0.88 -2.31
CA VAL A 202 4.93 2.29 -1.90
C VAL A 202 4.65 3.17 -3.11
N MET A 203 3.49 3.82 -3.11
CA MET A 203 3.06 4.75 -4.16
C MET A 203 3.21 6.19 -3.68
N SER A 204 4.34 6.84 -3.99
CA SER A 204 4.57 8.26 -3.69
C SER A 204 4.16 9.15 -4.87
N ASN A 205 3.71 10.37 -4.57
CA ASN A 205 3.42 11.34 -5.63
C ASN A 205 4.62 12.23 -5.95
N THR A 206 5.49 12.52 -4.97
CA THR A 206 6.59 13.49 -5.13
C THR A 206 7.96 12.84 -5.13
N TYR A 207 8.45 12.46 -3.98
CA TYR A 207 9.81 11.96 -3.82
C TYR A 207 9.89 10.89 -2.73
N ILE A 208 10.81 9.94 -2.92
CA ILE A 208 11.17 8.96 -1.90
C ILE A 208 12.64 9.18 -1.54
N ASN A 209 12.93 9.39 -0.26
CA ASN A 209 14.26 9.38 0.29
C ASN A 209 14.44 8.10 1.13
N SER A 210 15.14 7.13 0.58
CA SER A 210 15.41 5.85 1.25
C SER A 210 16.85 5.84 1.73
N HIS A 211 17.03 6.05 3.04
CA HIS A 211 18.34 6.09 3.66
C HIS A 211 19.05 4.74 3.64
N LYS A 212 20.24 4.71 4.22
CA LYS A 212 21.15 3.57 4.17
C LYS A 212 20.53 2.28 4.72
N ASN A 213 20.79 1.15 4.02
CA ASN A 213 20.41 -0.21 4.40
C ASN A 213 18.90 -0.46 4.57
N VAL A 214 18.03 0.34 3.95
CA VAL A 214 16.60 0.05 3.97
C VAL A 214 16.32 -1.26 3.24
N GLN A 215 15.48 -2.11 3.85
CA GLN A 215 14.98 -3.34 3.25
C GLN A 215 13.52 -3.16 2.85
N LEU A 216 13.20 -3.33 1.57
CA LEU A 216 11.84 -3.27 1.06
C LEU A 216 11.40 -4.64 0.52
N ASN A 217 10.37 -5.21 1.12
CA ASN A 217 9.64 -6.33 0.53
C ASN A 217 8.43 -5.76 -0.23
N GLY A 218 8.64 -5.34 -1.48
CA GLY A 218 7.66 -4.61 -2.28
C GLY A 218 8.30 -3.82 -3.41
N GLN A 219 7.73 -2.65 -3.69
CA GLN A 219 8.11 -1.79 -4.83
C GLN A 219 8.15 -0.32 -4.41
N PHE A 220 9.06 0.45 -5.01
CA PHE A 220 9.04 1.90 -4.99
C PHE A 220 8.44 2.44 -6.30
N LEU A 221 7.29 3.07 -6.19
CA LEU A 221 6.51 3.56 -7.33
C LEU A 221 6.24 5.06 -7.16
N ILE A 222 6.90 5.90 -7.96
CA ILE A 222 6.85 7.37 -7.80
C ILE A 222 6.20 7.99 -9.03
N ARG A 223 5.08 8.72 -8.82
CA ARG A 223 4.25 9.23 -9.90
C ARG A 223 4.81 10.45 -10.63
N LYS A 224 5.38 11.42 -9.93
CA LYS A 224 5.76 12.72 -10.52
C LYS A 224 7.21 13.11 -10.24
N GLY A 225 7.85 12.50 -9.30
CA GLY A 225 9.21 12.83 -8.90
C GLY A 225 10.17 11.67 -9.05
N GLY A 226 11.18 11.65 -8.20
CA GLY A 226 12.26 10.69 -8.20
C GLY A 226 12.44 9.98 -6.88
N ILE A 227 13.53 9.22 -6.80
CA ILE A 227 13.96 8.50 -5.61
C ILE A 227 15.45 8.61 -5.42
N SER A 228 15.86 8.75 -4.15
CA SER A 228 17.24 8.55 -3.70
C SER A 228 17.30 7.30 -2.81
N MET A 229 18.25 6.42 -3.05
CA MET A 229 18.46 5.16 -2.33
C MET A 229 19.93 5.02 -1.94
N ASP A 230 20.19 4.52 -0.72
CA ASP A 230 21.55 4.25 -0.25
C ASP A 230 21.66 2.82 0.26
N SER A 231 22.44 1.97 -0.43
CA SER A 231 22.72 0.57 -0.02
C SER A 231 21.45 -0.23 0.29
N ASN A 232 20.39 -0.02 -0.46
CA ASN A 232 19.09 -0.62 -0.17
C ASN A 232 18.99 -2.06 -0.68
N LYS A 233 18.14 -2.87 -0.03
CA LYS A 233 17.77 -4.21 -0.47
C LYS A 233 16.30 -4.21 -0.84
N ILE A 234 15.99 -4.53 -2.09
CA ILE A 234 14.62 -4.55 -2.59
C ILE A 234 14.29 -5.98 -3.03
N LYS A 235 13.11 -6.44 -2.64
CA LYS A 235 12.57 -7.72 -3.06
C LYS A 235 11.13 -7.53 -3.50
N ASN A 236 10.92 -7.45 -4.81
CA ASN A 236 9.58 -7.40 -5.35
C ASN A 236 8.93 -8.79 -5.22
N GLN A 237 7.91 -8.89 -4.38
CA GLN A 237 7.10 -10.10 -4.24
C GLN A 237 5.88 -9.99 -5.14
N VAL A 238 6.01 -10.51 -6.36
CA VAL A 238 4.85 -10.67 -7.24
C VAL A 238 3.95 -11.74 -6.65
N CYS A 239 2.80 -11.35 -6.18
CA CYS A 239 1.78 -12.27 -5.68
C CYS A 239 1.10 -12.98 -6.86
N ARG A 240 1.11 -14.30 -6.81
CA ARG A 240 0.43 -15.17 -7.78
C ARG A 240 -1.00 -15.47 -7.35
#